data_6d7e90d75a61012bcd7c1e244a187ee1
#
_entry.id   6d7e90d75a61012bcd7c1e244a187ee1
#
_cell.length_a   1.000
_cell.length_b   1.000
_cell.length_c   1.000
_cell.angle_alpha   90.00
_cell.angle_beta   90.00
_cell.angle_gamma   90.00
#
_symmetry.space_group_name_H-M   'P 1'
#
loop_
_entity.id
_entity.type
_entity.pdbx_description
1 polymer ?
#
loop_
_entity_poly.entity_id
_entity_poly.type
_entity_poly.pdbx_seq_one_letter_code
_entity_poly.pdbx_strand_id
1 'polypeptide(L)'
;MNEQPKNQPKKENALVQKEGRIYFISDAHLGSRLVENPREHEKRLVNWLDSIKSDATAIYLLGDMFDFWFEYKTVVPKGHVRFLGKLAELTDAGIEIHFFTGNHDLWTFGYLEKEIGLIVHREPIEVTLGEKRFFLAHGDSLMVDDDKKFKFIRKIFHSRFCQRLFRLVPPQLGQEFGFRWSMNNRKKMLSVENKFYGEEKEHAIVFSKKYIEYHSIDFFVFGHRHILLDFMLPNKSRVIILGDFIDIFSYGVFDGKEFKLEIFN
;
A
#
# COMPACT_ATOMS: atom_id res chain seq x y z
N MET A 1 -10.18 31.53 -5.91
CA MET A 1 -10.11 30.56 -7.03
C MET A 1 -9.72 29.24 -6.40
N ASN A 2 -10.67 28.33 -6.23
CA ASN A 2 -10.43 27.01 -5.64
C ASN A 2 -9.77 26.10 -6.68
N GLU A 3 -8.48 25.86 -6.56
CA GLU A 3 -7.82 24.84 -7.37
C GLU A 3 -8.29 23.47 -6.90
N GLN A 4 -8.96 22.74 -7.79
CA GLN A 4 -9.24 21.32 -7.59
C GLN A 4 -7.89 20.57 -7.47
N PRO A 5 -7.78 19.53 -6.62
CA PRO A 5 -6.56 18.75 -6.50
C PRO A 5 -6.19 18.14 -7.85
N LYS A 6 -4.94 18.35 -8.28
CA LYS A 6 -4.41 18.01 -9.63
C LYS A 6 -4.32 16.51 -9.94
N ASN A 7 -4.60 15.62 -9.00
CA ASN A 7 -4.65 14.18 -9.19
C ASN A 7 -6.07 13.69 -8.89
N GLN A 8 -6.91 13.62 -9.91
CA GLN A 8 -8.18 12.90 -9.78
C GLN A 8 -7.86 11.39 -9.81
N PRO A 9 -8.37 10.61 -8.85
CA PRO A 9 -8.22 9.16 -8.84
C PRO A 9 -8.88 8.54 -10.06
N LYS A 10 -8.35 7.43 -10.54
CA LYS A 10 -9.01 6.64 -11.57
C LYS A 10 -10.28 6.04 -10.99
N LYS A 11 -11.40 6.16 -11.71
CA LYS A 11 -12.63 5.44 -11.37
C LYS A 11 -12.55 4.06 -11.98
N GLU A 12 -12.62 3.03 -11.16
CA GLU A 12 -12.76 1.66 -11.61
C GLU A 12 -14.23 1.23 -11.60
N ASN A 13 -14.60 0.37 -12.56
CA ASN A 13 -15.94 -0.21 -12.60
C ASN A 13 -16.15 -1.09 -11.37
N ALA A 14 -17.40 -1.12 -10.89
CA ALA A 14 -17.79 -1.97 -9.79
C ALA A 14 -17.39 -3.43 -10.05
N LEU A 15 -16.64 -4.01 -9.13
CA LEU A 15 -16.41 -5.45 -9.11
C LEU A 15 -17.75 -6.16 -8.93
N VAL A 16 -18.08 -7.06 -9.84
CA VAL A 16 -19.24 -7.95 -9.67
C VAL A 16 -18.93 -8.83 -8.47
N GLN A 17 -19.61 -8.60 -7.34
CA GLN A 17 -19.36 -9.35 -6.12
C GLN A 17 -19.66 -10.84 -6.34
N LYS A 18 -18.61 -11.66 -6.30
CA LYS A 18 -18.73 -13.04 -5.86
C LYS A 18 -19.05 -13.02 -4.36
N GLU A 19 -19.85 -13.93 -3.87
CA GLU A 19 -20.03 -14.10 -2.42
C GLU A 19 -18.65 -14.37 -1.78
N GLY A 20 -18.23 -13.52 -0.81
CA GLY A 20 -16.94 -13.64 -0.16
C GLY A 20 -16.50 -12.32 0.47
N ARG A 21 -15.27 -12.29 0.97
CA ARG A 21 -14.69 -11.15 1.68
C ARG A 21 -13.60 -10.48 0.86
N ILE A 22 -13.39 -9.20 1.13
CA ILE A 22 -12.33 -8.40 0.55
C ILE A 22 -11.35 -8.03 1.67
N TYR A 23 -10.06 -8.28 1.44
CA TYR A 23 -9.02 -8.08 2.43
C TYR A 23 -8.08 -6.95 2.04
N PHE A 24 -7.59 -6.23 3.05
CA PHE A 24 -6.72 -5.07 2.86
C PHE A 24 -5.52 -5.17 3.81
N ILE A 25 -4.32 -4.97 3.29
CA ILE A 25 -3.08 -4.98 4.06
C ILE A 25 -2.10 -3.98 3.47
N SER A 26 -1.18 -3.48 4.28
CA SER A 26 -0.10 -2.59 3.84
C SER A 26 1.15 -2.76 4.71
N ASP A 27 2.24 -2.11 4.30
CA ASP A 27 3.43 -1.89 5.12
C ASP A 27 4.02 -3.17 5.72
N ALA A 28 4.19 -4.21 4.89
CA ALA A 28 4.86 -5.44 5.29
C ALA A 28 6.39 -5.34 5.23
N HIS A 29 6.93 -4.44 4.39
CA HIS A 29 8.36 -4.17 4.24
C HIS A 29 9.23 -5.42 4.20
N LEU A 30 8.85 -6.40 3.39
CA LEU A 30 9.60 -7.64 3.22
C LEU A 30 11.05 -7.35 2.80
N GLY A 31 12.00 -8.01 3.45
CA GLY A 31 13.43 -7.81 3.23
C GLY A 31 14.03 -6.69 4.04
N SER A 32 13.27 -6.04 4.92
CA SER A 32 13.80 -5.01 5.81
C SER A 32 14.91 -5.53 6.71
N ARG A 33 16.00 -4.76 6.78
CA ARG A 33 17.13 -5.04 7.68
C ARG A 33 16.83 -4.71 9.15
N LEU A 34 15.71 -4.11 9.43
CA LEU A 34 15.26 -3.82 10.80
C LEU A 34 14.43 -4.97 11.37
N VAL A 35 14.00 -5.91 10.54
CA VAL A 35 13.30 -7.12 10.99
C VAL A 35 14.33 -8.17 11.41
N GLU A 36 14.28 -8.61 12.66
CA GLU A 36 15.24 -9.53 13.24
C GLU A 36 15.27 -10.87 12.50
N ASN A 37 14.09 -11.40 12.14
CA ASN A 37 13.97 -12.67 11.45
C ASN A 37 13.17 -12.55 10.14
N PRO A 38 13.79 -12.08 9.04
CA PRO A 38 13.08 -11.80 7.79
C PRO A 38 12.36 -13.02 7.20
N ARG A 39 12.88 -14.23 7.41
CA ARG A 39 12.27 -15.46 6.91
C ARG A 39 10.97 -15.80 7.64
N GLU A 40 10.96 -15.67 8.95
CA GLU A 40 9.74 -15.91 9.75
C GLU A 40 8.69 -14.84 9.51
N HIS A 41 9.14 -13.61 9.31
CA HIS A 41 8.25 -12.51 8.90
C HIS A 41 7.56 -12.79 7.56
N GLU A 42 8.32 -13.20 6.52
CA GLU A 42 7.74 -13.62 5.24
C GLU A 42 6.76 -14.79 5.40
N LYS A 43 7.11 -15.81 6.21
CA LYS A 43 6.22 -16.95 6.49
C LYS A 43 4.93 -16.51 7.18
N ARG A 44 5.00 -15.57 8.14
CA ARG A 44 3.82 -15.08 8.83
C ARG A 44 2.84 -14.42 7.86
N LEU A 45 3.35 -13.62 6.91
CA LEU A 45 2.54 -13.02 5.87
C LEU A 45 1.91 -14.08 4.95
N VAL A 46 2.67 -15.12 4.58
CA VAL A 46 2.16 -16.25 3.79
C VAL A 46 1.09 -17.03 4.55
N ASN A 47 1.28 -17.28 5.84
CA ASN A 47 0.29 -17.95 6.69
C ASN A 47 -1.01 -17.12 6.79
N TRP A 48 -0.89 -15.80 6.86
CA TRP A 48 -2.08 -14.93 6.81
C TRP A 48 -2.82 -15.09 5.47
N LEU A 49 -2.11 -15.05 4.33
CA LEU A 49 -2.70 -15.28 3.01
C LEU A 49 -3.39 -16.67 2.92
N ASP A 50 -2.78 -17.70 3.50
CA ASP A 50 -3.38 -19.04 3.58
C ASP A 50 -4.65 -19.07 4.41
N SER A 51 -4.70 -18.31 5.50
CA SER A 51 -5.86 -18.28 6.39
C SER A 51 -7.10 -17.64 5.76
N ILE A 52 -6.91 -16.72 4.81
CA ILE A 52 -8.00 -15.98 4.16
C ILE A 52 -8.39 -16.54 2.79
N LYS A 53 -7.60 -17.45 2.20
CA LYS A 53 -7.79 -17.90 0.81
C LYS A 53 -9.13 -18.57 0.53
N SER A 54 -9.77 -19.13 1.55
CA SER A 54 -11.03 -19.88 1.39
C SER A 54 -12.25 -18.99 1.14
N ASP A 55 -12.20 -17.72 1.57
CA ASP A 55 -13.31 -16.78 1.48
C ASP A 55 -12.93 -15.44 0.84
N ALA A 56 -11.65 -15.24 0.51
CA ALA A 56 -11.18 -14.05 -0.18
C ALA A 56 -11.68 -14.03 -1.64
N THR A 57 -12.34 -12.95 -2.02
CA THR A 57 -12.69 -12.66 -3.42
C THR A 57 -11.73 -11.66 -4.05
N ALA A 58 -11.21 -10.73 -3.26
CA ALA A 58 -10.17 -9.81 -3.66
C ALA A 58 -9.25 -9.46 -2.47
N ILE A 59 -7.98 -9.16 -2.77
CA ILE A 59 -6.99 -8.73 -1.79
C ILE A 59 -6.36 -7.42 -2.28
N TYR A 60 -6.38 -6.39 -1.45
CA TYR A 60 -5.77 -5.09 -1.71
C TYR A 60 -4.50 -4.94 -0.88
N LEU A 61 -3.34 -4.98 -1.55
CA LEU A 61 -2.03 -4.72 -0.98
C LEU A 61 -1.75 -3.22 -1.16
N LEU A 62 -1.95 -2.42 -0.10
CA LEU A 62 -1.92 -0.95 -0.19
C LEU A 62 -0.52 -0.34 -0.06
N GLY A 63 0.47 -0.98 -0.70
CA GLY A 63 1.84 -0.45 -0.84
C GLY A 63 2.79 -0.80 0.30
N ASP A 64 4.06 -0.55 0.05
CA ASP A 64 5.18 -0.86 0.94
C ASP A 64 5.20 -2.33 1.40
N MET A 65 4.81 -3.24 0.48
CA MET A 65 4.93 -4.67 0.72
C MET A 65 6.38 -5.13 0.74
N PHE A 66 7.24 -4.45 -0.01
CA PHE A 66 8.68 -4.67 -0.04
C PHE A 66 9.42 -3.46 0.55
N ASP A 67 10.48 -3.73 1.33
CA ASP A 67 11.31 -2.67 1.91
C ASP A 67 12.09 -1.88 0.84
N PHE A 68 12.39 -2.52 -0.28
CA PHE A 68 12.88 -1.92 -1.51
C PHE A 68 12.60 -2.83 -2.70
N TRP A 69 12.00 -2.26 -3.76
CA TRP A 69 11.73 -2.97 -5.00
C TRP A 69 12.15 -2.16 -6.22
N PHE A 70 12.94 -2.75 -7.11
CA PHE A 70 13.28 -2.20 -8.41
C PHE A 70 13.36 -3.30 -9.46
N GLU A 71 12.54 -3.23 -10.49
CA GLU A 71 12.56 -4.16 -11.62
C GLU A 71 13.59 -3.71 -12.66
N TYR A 72 14.67 -4.46 -12.80
CA TYR A 72 15.59 -4.32 -13.93
C TYR A 72 14.99 -4.99 -15.17
N LYS A 73 15.66 -4.85 -16.31
CA LYS A 73 15.17 -5.43 -17.56
C LYS A 73 15.04 -6.96 -17.51
N THR A 74 15.97 -7.63 -16.84
CA THR A 74 16.08 -9.10 -16.82
C THR A 74 16.25 -9.68 -15.42
N VAL A 75 16.24 -8.84 -14.37
CA VAL A 75 16.38 -9.30 -12.99
C VAL A 75 15.48 -8.50 -12.07
N VAL A 76 14.96 -9.17 -11.06
CA VAL A 76 14.21 -8.59 -9.95
C VAL A 76 14.98 -8.81 -8.63
N PRO A 77 14.66 -8.10 -7.55
CA PRO A 77 15.26 -8.34 -6.25
C PRO A 77 15.13 -9.82 -5.85
N LYS A 78 16.23 -10.40 -5.38
CA LYS A 78 16.24 -11.76 -4.86
C LYS A 78 15.55 -11.84 -3.51
N GLY A 79 14.96 -12.98 -3.21
CA GLY A 79 14.19 -13.23 -1.99
C GLY A 79 12.69 -13.20 -2.28
N HIS A 80 11.89 -13.11 -1.23
CA HIS A 80 10.43 -13.01 -1.31
C HIS A 80 9.74 -14.17 -2.06
N VAL A 81 10.45 -15.30 -2.22
CA VAL A 81 9.99 -16.42 -3.06
C VAL A 81 8.69 -17.03 -2.54
N ARG A 82 8.52 -17.09 -1.21
CA ARG A 82 7.31 -17.63 -0.59
C ARG A 82 6.13 -16.71 -0.81
N PHE A 83 6.34 -15.42 -0.59
CA PHE A 83 5.29 -14.41 -0.76
C PHE A 83 4.87 -14.30 -2.22
N LEU A 84 5.82 -14.14 -3.16
CA LEU A 84 5.52 -14.08 -4.59
C LEU A 84 4.87 -15.38 -5.09
N GLY A 85 5.37 -16.55 -4.66
CA GLY A 85 4.78 -17.84 -5.01
C GLY A 85 3.36 -17.99 -4.44
N LYS A 86 3.09 -17.48 -3.23
CA LYS A 86 1.74 -17.50 -2.66
C LYS A 86 0.80 -16.55 -3.41
N LEU A 87 1.25 -15.38 -3.80
CA LEU A 87 0.44 -14.47 -4.63
C LEU A 87 0.10 -15.10 -5.98
N ALA A 88 1.08 -15.75 -6.64
CA ALA A 88 0.84 -16.48 -7.90
C ALA A 88 -0.17 -17.63 -7.72
N GLU A 89 -0.05 -18.43 -6.65
CA GLU A 89 -1.04 -19.48 -6.31
C GLU A 89 -2.46 -18.91 -6.19
N LEU A 90 -2.60 -17.77 -5.52
CA LEU A 90 -3.90 -17.14 -5.28
C LEU A 90 -4.49 -16.53 -6.57
N THR A 91 -3.67 -15.88 -7.40
CA THR A 91 -4.11 -15.35 -8.70
C THR A 91 -4.48 -16.46 -9.66
N ASP A 92 -3.73 -17.58 -9.71
CA ASP A 92 -4.06 -18.78 -10.48
C ASP A 92 -5.36 -19.43 -10.00
N ALA A 93 -5.70 -19.33 -8.72
CA ALA A 93 -6.97 -19.74 -8.15
C ALA A 93 -8.14 -18.77 -8.45
N GLY A 94 -7.89 -17.66 -9.13
CA GLY A 94 -8.88 -16.66 -9.54
C GLY A 94 -9.26 -15.64 -8.47
N ILE A 95 -8.40 -15.43 -7.46
CA ILE A 95 -8.54 -14.33 -6.50
C ILE A 95 -7.90 -13.08 -7.13
N GLU A 96 -8.65 -11.98 -7.19
CA GLU A 96 -8.11 -10.71 -7.68
C GLU A 96 -7.20 -10.08 -6.63
N ILE A 97 -5.93 -9.81 -7.01
CA ILE A 97 -4.97 -9.19 -6.11
C ILE A 97 -4.54 -7.85 -6.69
N HIS A 98 -4.93 -6.79 -5.99
CA HIS A 98 -4.60 -5.41 -6.32
C HIS A 98 -3.37 -4.99 -5.54
N PHE A 99 -2.34 -4.51 -6.23
CA PHE A 99 -1.10 -4.04 -5.65
C PHE A 99 -0.95 -2.54 -5.88
N PHE A 100 -0.97 -1.76 -4.81
CA PHE A 100 -0.66 -0.34 -4.86
C PHE A 100 0.84 -0.15 -4.66
N THR A 101 1.45 0.70 -5.45
CA THR A 101 2.83 1.08 -5.18
C THR A 101 2.88 2.06 -4.02
N GLY A 102 3.70 1.74 -3.02
CA GLY A 102 4.11 2.68 -1.98
C GLY A 102 5.41 3.41 -2.36
N ASN A 103 5.98 4.11 -1.40
CA ASN A 103 7.24 4.84 -1.65
C ASN A 103 8.48 3.92 -1.64
N HIS A 104 8.39 2.72 -1.08
CA HIS A 104 9.47 1.73 -1.06
C HIS A 104 9.45 0.77 -2.26
N ASP A 105 8.30 0.53 -2.84
CA ASP A 105 8.10 -0.42 -3.94
C ASP A 105 7.50 0.24 -5.21
N LEU A 106 7.77 1.53 -5.38
CA LEU A 106 7.29 2.34 -6.50
C LEU A 106 7.78 1.84 -7.88
N TRP A 107 8.96 1.21 -7.93
CA TRP A 107 9.66 0.93 -9.19
C TRP A 107 9.35 -0.44 -9.77
N THR A 108 8.05 -0.67 -10.00
CA THR A 108 7.50 -1.84 -10.70
C THR A 108 7.31 -1.52 -12.18
N PHE A 109 7.71 -2.42 -13.07
CA PHE A 109 7.68 -2.18 -14.52
C PHE A 109 7.08 -3.34 -15.33
N GLY A 110 6.27 -4.17 -14.69
CA GLY A 110 5.48 -5.19 -15.35
C GLY A 110 5.79 -6.63 -14.95
N TYR A 111 6.74 -6.87 -14.06
CA TYR A 111 7.01 -8.22 -13.55
C TYR A 111 5.84 -8.72 -12.68
N LEU A 112 5.39 -7.90 -11.73
CA LEU A 112 4.30 -8.28 -10.83
C LEU A 112 2.99 -8.55 -11.60
N GLU A 113 2.73 -7.78 -12.65
CA GLU A 113 1.55 -7.97 -13.50
C GLU A 113 1.65 -9.25 -14.35
N LYS A 114 2.80 -9.49 -15.00
CA LYS A 114 2.97 -10.54 -16.02
C LYS A 114 3.26 -11.91 -15.43
N GLU A 115 4.11 -11.95 -14.38
CA GLU A 115 4.59 -13.21 -13.80
C GLU A 115 3.74 -13.67 -12.62
N ILE A 116 3.17 -12.71 -11.88
CA ILE A 116 2.40 -13.01 -10.66
C ILE A 116 0.88 -12.84 -10.89
N GLY A 117 0.48 -12.08 -11.92
CA GLY A 117 -0.93 -11.84 -12.23
C GLY A 117 -1.57 -10.71 -11.40
N LEU A 118 -0.78 -9.81 -10.80
CA LEU A 118 -1.32 -8.72 -9.99
C LEU A 118 -1.90 -7.59 -10.83
N ILE A 119 -2.89 -6.90 -10.29
CA ILE A 119 -3.42 -5.65 -10.84
C ILE A 119 -2.69 -4.50 -10.13
N VAL A 120 -1.74 -3.85 -10.83
CA VAL A 120 -0.88 -2.83 -10.21
C VAL A 120 -1.44 -1.43 -10.38
N HIS A 121 -1.67 -0.75 -9.25
CA HIS A 121 -2.11 0.64 -9.16
C HIS A 121 -0.95 1.56 -8.77
N ARG A 122 -0.64 2.54 -9.60
CA ARG A 122 0.42 3.53 -9.36
C ARG A 122 -0.12 4.89 -8.91
N GLU A 123 -1.43 5.00 -8.82
CA GLU A 123 -2.18 6.18 -8.40
C GLU A 123 -3.33 5.74 -7.49
N PRO A 124 -3.86 6.64 -6.65
CA PRO A 124 -5.08 6.38 -5.89
C PRO A 124 -6.25 6.00 -6.80
N ILE A 125 -7.16 5.18 -6.30
CA ILE A 125 -8.39 4.82 -7.01
C ILE A 125 -9.64 5.09 -6.17
N GLU A 126 -10.74 5.40 -6.84
CA GLU A 126 -12.09 5.23 -6.31
C GLU A 126 -12.68 3.93 -6.88
N VAL A 127 -13.19 3.08 -6.01
CA VAL A 127 -13.82 1.82 -6.41
C VAL A 127 -15.09 1.59 -5.61
N THR A 128 -16.08 0.96 -6.22
CA THR A 128 -17.30 0.52 -5.53
C THR A 128 -17.19 -0.97 -5.22
N LEU A 129 -17.22 -1.31 -3.94
CA LEU A 129 -17.19 -2.68 -3.43
C LEU A 129 -18.53 -2.95 -2.76
N GLY A 130 -19.31 -3.86 -3.35
CA GLY A 130 -20.71 -3.98 -2.99
C GLY A 130 -21.48 -2.68 -3.25
N GLU A 131 -22.14 -2.17 -2.21
CA GLU A 131 -22.87 -0.90 -2.28
C GLU A 131 -22.05 0.28 -1.73
N LYS A 132 -20.79 0.06 -1.33
CA LYS A 132 -19.94 1.04 -0.66
C LYS A 132 -18.87 1.61 -1.57
N ARG A 133 -18.65 2.91 -1.47
CA ARG A 133 -17.62 3.63 -2.23
C ARG A 133 -16.35 3.77 -1.39
N PHE A 134 -15.26 3.28 -1.93
CA PHE A 134 -13.94 3.32 -1.34
C PHE A 134 -13.03 4.28 -2.07
N PHE A 135 -12.21 4.98 -1.31
CA PHE A 135 -11.00 5.64 -1.79
C PHE A 135 -9.81 4.88 -1.25
N LEU A 136 -8.99 4.31 -2.14
CA LEU A 136 -7.86 3.47 -1.79
C LEU A 136 -6.54 4.11 -2.26
N ALA A 137 -5.57 4.22 -1.35
CA ALA A 137 -4.23 4.72 -1.66
C ALA A 137 -3.22 4.21 -0.64
N HIS A 138 -1.93 4.22 -0.98
CA HIS A 138 -0.89 3.97 0.01
C HIS A 138 -0.88 5.06 1.10
N GLY A 139 -0.95 6.32 0.72
CA GLY A 139 -1.02 7.43 1.69
C GLY A 139 0.16 8.40 1.64
N ASP A 140 1.30 8.03 1.08
CA ASP A 140 2.48 8.89 0.90
C ASP A 140 2.19 10.17 0.10
N SER A 141 1.26 10.08 -0.84
CA SER A 141 0.86 11.19 -1.71
C SER A 141 0.02 12.27 -1.03
N LEU A 142 -0.56 11.96 0.14
CA LEU A 142 -1.40 12.90 0.90
C LEU A 142 -0.58 14.02 1.55
N MET A 143 0.72 13.82 1.73
CA MET A 143 1.65 14.77 2.39
C MET A 143 2.20 15.85 1.45
N VAL A 144 1.77 15.90 0.19
CA VAL A 144 2.46 16.65 -0.88
C VAL A 144 2.40 18.18 -0.73
N ASP A 145 1.53 18.73 0.08
CA ASP A 145 1.29 20.18 0.02
C ASP A 145 2.26 21.05 0.83
N ASP A 146 3.00 20.52 1.82
CA ASP A 146 3.77 21.36 2.74
C ASP A 146 5.31 21.24 2.64
N ASP A 147 5.91 20.14 2.14
CA ASP A 147 7.36 19.96 2.09
C ASP A 147 7.95 20.02 0.67
N LYS A 148 8.66 21.11 0.36
CA LYS A 148 9.34 21.31 -0.93
C LYS A 148 10.41 20.23 -1.21
N LYS A 149 11.08 19.71 -0.17
CA LYS A 149 12.09 18.66 -0.32
C LYS A 149 11.44 17.35 -0.68
N PHE A 150 10.35 17.02 0.00
CA PHE A 150 9.56 15.80 -0.28
C PHE A 150 9.01 15.83 -1.72
N LYS A 151 8.43 16.96 -2.14
CA LYS A 151 7.98 17.16 -3.54
C LYS A 151 9.10 16.93 -4.55
N PHE A 152 10.29 17.47 -4.29
CA PHE A 152 11.43 17.34 -5.20
C PHE A 152 11.92 15.88 -5.29
N ILE A 153 12.07 15.20 -4.14
CA ILE A 153 12.49 13.80 -4.08
C ILE A 153 11.43 12.92 -4.79
N ARG A 154 10.16 13.11 -4.51
CA ARG A 154 9.08 12.40 -5.17
C ARG A 154 9.11 12.59 -6.69
N LYS A 155 9.34 13.82 -7.17
CA LYS A 155 9.50 14.11 -8.61
C LYS A 155 10.64 13.32 -9.24
N ILE A 156 11.78 13.17 -8.54
CA ILE A 156 12.91 12.37 -9.01
C ILE A 156 12.51 10.88 -9.08
N PHE A 157 11.88 10.34 -8.04
CA PHE A 157 11.49 8.93 -7.97
C PHE A 157 10.42 8.55 -9.02
N HIS A 158 9.50 9.46 -9.32
CA HIS A 158 8.50 9.28 -10.38
C HIS A 158 9.02 9.60 -11.79
N SER A 159 10.22 10.20 -11.92
CA SER A 159 10.80 10.56 -13.23
C SER A 159 11.22 9.32 -14.01
N ARG A 160 10.58 9.06 -15.15
CA ARG A 160 10.98 7.98 -16.06
C ARG A 160 12.43 8.07 -16.52
N PHE A 161 12.97 9.29 -16.60
CA PHE A 161 14.37 9.51 -16.95
C PHE A 161 15.28 9.03 -15.82
N CYS A 162 15.02 9.42 -14.57
CA CYS A 162 15.79 8.97 -13.42
C CYS A 162 15.70 7.45 -13.23
N GLN A 163 14.53 6.86 -13.43
CA GLN A 163 14.32 5.41 -13.40
C GLN A 163 15.16 4.69 -14.48
N ARG A 164 15.24 5.26 -15.70
CA ARG A 164 16.09 4.70 -16.77
C ARG A 164 17.58 4.81 -16.43
N LEU A 165 18.01 5.92 -15.84
CA LEU A 165 19.40 6.07 -15.36
C LEU A 165 19.72 5.08 -14.25
N PHE A 166 18.80 4.88 -13.29
CA PHE A 166 19.00 3.92 -12.21
C PHE A 166 19.14 2.48 -12.73
N ARG A 167 18.52 2.12 -13.85
CA ARG A 167 18.71 0.83 -14.51
C ARG A 167 20.14 0.54 -14.96
N LEU A 168 20.97 1.56 -15.12
CA LEU A 168 22.39 1.42 -15.47
C LEU A 168 23.26 1.09 -14.24
N VAL A 169 22.74 1.31 -13.04
CA VAL A 169 23.42 0.93 -11.80
C VAL A 169 23.38 -0.59 -11.67
N PRO A 170 24.53 -1.24 -11.40
CA PRO A 170 24.54 -2.69 -11.16
C PRO A 170 23.51 -3.09 -10.09
N PRO A 171 22.72 -4.16 -10.29
CA PRO A 171 21.64 -4.53 -9.38
C PRO A 171 22.04 -4.65 -7.92
N GLN A 172 23.24 -5.18 -7.66
CA GLN A 172 23.77 -5.28 -6.30
C GLN A 172 23.95 -3.93 -5.61
N LEU A 173 24.49 -2.94 -6.33
CA LEU A 173 24.69 -1.58 -5.80
C LEU A 173 23.36 -0.85 -5.66
N GLY A 174 22.45 -1.03 -6.62
CA GLY A 174 21.10 -0.44 -6.56
C GLY A 174 20.30 -0.96 -5.38
N GLN A 175 20.34 -2.26 -5.11
CA GLN A 175 19.69 -2.85 -3.94
C GLN A 175 20.30 -2.37 -2.62
N GLU A 176 21.64 -2.31 -2.54
CA GLU A 176 22.31 -1.83 -1.33
C GLU A 176 21.96 -0.36 -1.06
N PHE A 177 21.92 0.48 -2.09
CA PHE A 177 21.47 1.87 -1.99
C PHE A 177 20.03 1.95 -1.47
N GLY A 178 19.14 1.17 -2.07
CA GLY A 178 17.71 1.16 -1.68
C GLY A 178 17.50 0.74 -0.22
N PHE A 179 18.14 -0.35 0.22
CA PHE A 179 18.05 -0.80 1.60
C PHE A 179 18.64 0.20 2.60
N ARG A 180 19.77 0.86 2.28
CA ARG A 180 20.31 1.92 3.14
C ARG A 180 19.39 3.13 3.22
N TRP A 181 18.79 3.51 2.09
CA TRP A 181 17.81 4.59 2.03
C TRP A 181 16.58 4.28 2.90
N SER A 182 15.99 3.10 2.71
CA SER A 182 14.87 2.61 3.50
C SER A 182 15.18 2.61 5.00
N MET A 183 16.28 1.97 5.38
CA MET A 183 16.70 1.87 6.78
C MET A 183 16.88 3.24 7.44
N ASN A 184 17.47 4.22 6.72
CA ASN A 184 17.66 5.56 7.25
C ASN A 184 16.33 6.31 7.43
N ASN A 185 15.40 6.14 6.52
CA ASN A 185 14.06 6.73 6.62
C ASN A 185 13.29 6.13 7.79
N ARG A 186 13.27 4.79 7.91
CA ARG A 186 12.58 4.10 9.01
C ARG A 186 13.18 4.43 10.39
N LYS A 187 14.51 4.51 10.53
CA LYS A 187 15.13 4.94 11.79
C LYS A 187 14.67 6.35 12.20
N LYS A 188 14.49 7.27 11.25
CA LYS A 188 13.93 8.59 11.52
C LYS A 188 12.45 8.51 11.91
N MET A 189 11.67 7.65 11.28
CA MET A 189 10.26 7.46 11.63
C MET A 189 10.09 6.79 13.01
N LEU A 190 10.90 5.80 13.35
CA LEU A 190 10.90 5.17 14.67
C LEU A 190 11.31 6.14 15.80
N SER A 191 12.14 7.15 15.50
CA SER A 191 12.50 8.20 16.47
C SER A 191 11.39 9.25 16.67
N VAL A 192 10.49 9.38 15.72
CA VAL A 192 9.25 10.13 15.83
C VAL A 192 8.17 9.09 16.10
N GLU A 193 7.78 8.96 17.38
CA GLU A 193 6.80 7.96 17.84
C GLU A 193 5.68 7.75 16.82
N ASN A 194 5.37 6.49 16.48
CA ASN A 194 4.21 6.10 15.67
C ASN A 194 2.92 6.45 16.43
N LYS A 195 2.68 7.76 16.63
CA LYS A 195 1.52 8.28 17.34
C LYS A 195 0.54 8.94 16.38
N PHE A 196 -0.71 8.85 16.74
CA PHE A 196 -1.74 9.66 16.15
C PHE A 196 -1.51 11.14 16.49
N TYR A 197 -1.36 11.98 15.45
CA TYR A 197 -1.07 13.40 15.62
C TYR A 197 -2.29 14.26 15.96
N GLY A 198 -3.47 13.66 16.04
CA GLY A 198 -4.74 14.34 16.20
C GLY A 198 -5.40 14.67 14.85
N GLU A 199 -6.69 14.88 14.92
CA GLU A 199 -7.59 15.05 13.77
C GLU A 199 -7.14 16.16 12.80
N GLU A 200 -6.59 17.26 13.32
CA GLU A 200 -6.18 18.42 12.54
C GLU A 200 -4.80 18.29 11.87
N LYS A 201 -4.01 17.29 12.28
CA LYS A 201 -2.63 17.10 11.81
C LYS A 201 -2.41 15.76 11.10
N GLU A 202 -3.33 14.82 11.26
CA GLU A 202 -3.24 13.55 10.55
C GLU A 202 -3.62 13.75 9.09
N HIS A 203 -2.63 13.65 8.20
CA HIS A 203 -2.80 13.97 6.77
C HIS A 203 -3.92 13.18 6.11
N ALA A 204 -4.11 11.92 6.48
CA ALA A 204 -5.20 11.09 5.97
C ALA A 204 -6.58 11.69 6.32
N ILE A 205 -6.76 12.17 7.55
CA ILE A 205 -8.01 12.79 7.99
C ILE A 205 -8.22 14.14 7.31
N VAL A 206 -7.18 14.99 7.30
CA VAL A 206 -7.24 16.32 6.66
C VAL A 206 -7.57 16.20 5.17
N PHE A 207 -6.93 15.27 4.48
CA PHE A 207 -7.24 14.98 3.08
C PHE A 207 -8.68 14.52 2.92
N SER A 208 -9.13 13.53 3.70
CA SER A 208 -10.47 12.96 3.58
C SER A 208 -11.56 13.97 3.85
N LYS A 209 -11.37 14.86 4.85
CA LYS A 209 -12.30 15.98 5.12
C LYS A 209 -12.47 16.90 3.90
N LYS A 210 -11.38 17.27 3.25
CA LYS A 210 -11.45 18.11 2.03
C LYS A 210 -12.07 17.35 0.85
N TYR A 211 -11.78 16.04 0.76
CA TYR A 211 -12.23 15.24 -0.36
C TYR A 211 -13.75 15.02 -0.38
N ILE A 212 -14.35 14.80 0.80
CA ILE A 212 -15.81 14.62 0.92
C ILE A 212 -16.63 15.87 0.62
N GLU A 213 -16.01 17.05 0.53
CA GLU A 213 -16.71 18.27 0.11
C GLU A 213 -17.23 18.15 -1.34
N TYR A 214 -16.55 17.33 -2.16
CA TYR A 214 -16.86 17.19 -3.59
C TYR A 214 -17.16 15.76 -4.03
N HIS A 215 -16.90 14.76 -3.16
CA HIS A 215 -17.03 13.34 -3.46
C HIS A 215 -17.79 12.62 -2.36
N SER A 216 -18.65 11.69 -2.74
CA SER A 216 -19.31 10.80 -1.78
C SER A 216 -18.48 9.52 -1.66
N ILE A 217 -17.82 9.33 -0.53
CA ILE A 217 -17.01 8.16 -0.20
C ILE A 217 -17.49 7.61 1.14
N ASP A 218 -17.63 6.28 1.27
CA ASP A 218 -17.97 5.62 2.54
C ASP A 218 -16.70 5.30 3.35
N PHE A 219 -15.65 4.82 2.65
CA PHE A 219 -14.41 4.37 3.29
C PHE A 219 -13.18 4.93 2.58
N PHE A 220 -12.32 5.59 3.33
CA PHE A 220 -10.96 5.92 2.94
C PHE A 220 -10.02 4.93 3.59
N VAL A 221 -9.22 4.20 2.81
CA VAL A 221 -8.31 3.18 3.36
C VAL A 221 -6.88 3.48 2.93
N PHE A 222 -5.99 3.59 3.91
CA PHE A 222 -4.60 4.00 3.76
C PHE A 222 -3.64 3.08 4.50
N GLY A 223 -2.40 3.03 4.04
CA GLY A 223 -1.22 2.52 4.73
C GLY A 223 -0.29 3.63 5.20
N HIS A 224 1.03 3.44 5.01
CA HIS A 224 2.12 4.40 5.15
C HIS A 224 2.43 4.90 6.56
N ARG A 225 1.43 5.10 7.40
CA ARG A 225 1.60 5.74 8.72
C ARG A 225 1.97 4.77 9.84
N HIS A 226 1.91 3.47 9.61
CA HIS A 226 2.18 2.44 10.62
C HIS A 226 1.41 2.64 11.94
N ILE A 227 0.23 3.25 11.90
CA ILE A 227 -0.68 3.37 13.03
C ILE A 227 -1.99 2.69 12.69
N LEU A 228 -2.59 2.03 13.65
CA LEU A 228 -3.92 1.46 13.50
C LEU A 228 -4.96 2.52 13.86
N LEU A 229 -5.73 2.98 12.88
CA LEU A 229 -6.72 4.02 13.07
C LEU A 229 -8.02 3.71 12.33
N ASP A 230 -9.12 3.93 13.01
CA ASP A 230 -10.46 3.92 12.46
C ASP A 230 -11.20 5.16 12.97
N PHE A 231 -11.30 6.17 12.11
CA PHE A 231 -11.82 7.47 12.47
C PHE A 231 -13.08 7.81 11.65
N MET A 232 -14.17 8.17 12.33
CA MET A 232 -15.44 8.53 11.69
C MET A 232 -15.51 10.04 11.45
N LEU A 233 -15.74 10.44 10.21
CA LEU A 233 -15.99 11.82 9.82
C LEU A 233 -17.44 12.22 10.13
N PRO A 234 -17.75 13.55 10.21
CA PRO A 234 -19.10 14.04 10.52
C PRO A 234 -20.20 13.55 9.56
N ASN A 235 -19.85 13.29 8.29
CA ASN A 235 -20.77 12.75 7.27
C ASN A 235 -20.92 11.22 7.34
N LYS A 236 -20.36 10.56 8.35
CA LYS A 236 -20.30 9.10 8.57
C LYS A 236 -19.33 8.34 7.65
N SER A 237 -18.54 9.01 6.79
CA SER A 237 -17.41 8.36 6.13
C SER A 237 -16.37 7.91 7.16
N ARG A 238 -15.71 6.78 6.91
CA ARG A 238 -14.65 6.29 7.81
C ARG A 238 -13.28 6.45 7.15
N VAL A 239 -12.32 6.97 7.93
CA VAL A 239 -10.92 7.06 7.56
C VAL A 239 -10.17 5.96 8.30
N ILE A 240 -9.61 5.04 7.55
CA ILE A 240 -8.96 3.84 8.05
C ILE A 240 -7.49 3.90 7.67
N ILE A 241 -6.61 3.73 8.66
CA ILE A 241 -5.20 3.49 8.45
C ILE A 241 -4.92 2.08 8.96
N LEU A 242 -4.39 1.23 8.07
CA LEU A 242 -4.31 -0.22 8.28
C LEU A 242 -3.29 -0.65 9.35
N GLY A 243 -2.43 0.25 9.81
CA GLY A 243 -1.30 -0.14 10.66
C GLY A 243 -0.12 -0.64 9.83
N ASP A 244 0.48 -1.74 10.26
CA ASP A 244 1.55 -2.43 9.53
C ASP A 244 1.48 -3.95 9.73
N PHE A 245 2.20 -4.67 8.89
CA PHE A 245 2.36 -6.12 9.04
C PHE A 245 3.78 -6.50 9.48
N ILE A 246 4.37 -5.70 10.40
CA ILE A 246 5.71 -5.89 10.97
C ILE A 246 5.62 -6.09 12.48
N ASP A 247 4.99 -5.13 13.15
CA ASP A 247 4.88 -5.07 14.61
C ASP A 247 3.42 -5.28 15.06
N ILE A 248 2.45 -4.68 14.35
CA ILE A 248 1.02 -4.74 14.70
C ILE A 248 0.35 -5.96 14.07
N PHE A 249 0.79 -6.40 12.88
CA PHE A 249 0.19 -7.49 12.08
C PHE A 249 -1.29 -7.29 11.78
N SER A 250 -1.66 -6.06 11.49
CA SER A 250 -3.04 -5.67 11.27
C SER A 250 -3.44 -5.73 9.80
N TYR A 251 -4.73 -5.95 9.57
CA TYR A 251 -5.34 -5.96 8.25
C TYR A 251 -6.80 -5.49 8.32
N GLY A 252 -7.33 -5.07 7.19
CA GLY A 252 -8.74 -4.76 7.03
C GLY A 252 -9.51 -5.90 6.40
N VAL A 253 -10.77 -6.07 6.76
CA VAL A 253 -11.69 -7.00 6.11
C VAL A 253 -13.03 -6.31 5.86
N PHE A 254 -13.55 -6.46 4.64
CA PHE A 254 -14.88 -5.97 4.24
C PHE A 254 -15.74 -7.15 3.78
N ASP A 255 -16.90 -7.34 4.41
CA ASP A 255 -17.80 -8.45 4.15
C ASP A 255 -18.96 -8.12 3.20
N GLY A 256 -18.85 -6.96 2.49
CA GLY A 256 -19.91 -6.43 1.64
C GLY A 256 -20.80 -5.40 2.34
N LYS A 257 -20.77 -5.30 3.66
CA LYS A 257 -21.57 -4.37 4.47
C LYS A 257 -20.73 -3.55 5.43
N GLU A 258 -19.89 -4.24 6.20
CA GLU A 258 -19.06 -3.65 7.26
C GLU A 258 -17.57 -3.81 6.96
N PHE A 259 -16.80 -2.80 7.35
CA PHE A 259 -15.34 -2.84 7.34
C PHE A 259 -14.84 -2.99 8.77
N LYS A 260 -13.95 -3.95 9.00
CA LYS A 260 -13.33 -4.22 10.31
C LYS A 260 -11.81 -4.19 10.19
N LEU A 261 -11.14 -3.68 11.22
CA LEU A 261 -9.71 -3.86 11.42
C LEU A 261 -9.48 -5.06 12.34
N GLU A 262 -8.60 -5.95 11.94
CA GLU A 262 -8.27 -7.17 12.67
C GLU A 262 -6.76 -7.32 12.81
N ILE A 263 -6.30 -8.14 13.75
CA ILE A 263 -4.90 -8.45 14.02
C ILE A 263 -4.69 -9.94 13.82
N PHE A 264 -3.66 -10.29 13.05
CA PHE A 264 -3.26 -11.68 12.82
C PHE A 264 -2.28 -12.14 13.92
N ASN A 265 -2.75 -13.06 14.75
CA ASN A 265 -1.99 -13.61 15.89
C ASN A 265 -1.18 -14.86 15.52
#